data_24e46c2613de4d957d42e3caf863039f
#
_entry.id   24e46c2613de4d957d42e3caf863039f
#
_cell.length_a   1.000
_cell.length_b   1.000
_cell.length_c   1.000
_cell.angle_alpha   90.00
_cell.angle_beta   90.00
_cell.angle_gamma   90.00
#
_symmetry.space_group_name_H-M   'P 1'
#
loop_
_entity.id
_entity.type
_entity.pdbx_description
1 polymer ?
#
loop_
_entity_poly.entity_id
_entity_poly.type
_entity_poly.pdbx_seq_one_letter_code
_entity_poly.pdbx_strand_id
1 'polypeptide(L)'
;MKPTYESPLASRYASKYMLHLFSPDSRFETWRRLWVALAQAQHDLGLPVTQAQVDELSAHVSPIDYDVVSKKEKEIRHDVMAHIYAFGVDAPGAKGIIHLGATSCYVTDNADLILYRDGLRYLEGQLEAAMQNLCDFADQYAALPCLGYTHYQPAQLVTVGKRATLWLQDLMLDLEELRDVISAIRFLGCRGTTGTEASFVSLFEGDSAKIDEMNRKIAASFGFDRLYDVCGQTYPRKLDSRILNVLSSIAQSCCRFANDIRLLQHDRQVEEPFESSQVGSSAMPYKRNPMRCERICSLSRYIMADAMNAPMTASTQWLERTLDDSANRRISLPEAFLACDGILRLMQNVTKGLHVNEKIVARFVNEYLPFIATENLLMAAVKHGGDRQQVHEIIRKASMEATAQMKNGERWDLIAALAAEPAFGMTEEEIKSHMEPSQYIGRCPEQVHAFTAKCRALCKNAESCAEEISL
;
A
#
# COMPACT_ATOMS: atom_id res chain seq x y z
N MET A 1 2.81 -7.84 -34.03
CA MET A 1 2.35 -6.43 -34.01
C MET A 1 1.44 -6.26 -32.81
N LYS A 2 1.54 -5.15 -32.06
CA LYS A 2 0.60 -4.82 -30.96
C LYS A 2 -0.20 -3.57 -31.38
N PRO A 3 -1.25 -3.72 -32.20
CA PRO A 3 -1.95 -2.60 -32.82
C PRO A 3 -2.99 -1.92 -31.90
N THR A 4 -3.14 -2.40 -30.68
CA THR A 4 -4.12 -1.90 -29.71
C THR A 4 -3.42 -1.31 -28.50
N TYR A 5 -4.09 -0.34 -27.84
CA TYR A 5 -3.62 0.20 -26.58
C TYR A 5 -3.62 -0.89 -25.49
N GLU A 6 -2.55 -0.94 -24.71
CA GLU A 6 -2.39 -1.79 -23.54
C GLU A 6 -1.96 -0.91 -22.35
N SER A 7 -2.67 -1.00 -21.23
CA SER A 7 -2.32 -0.23 -20.03
C SER A 7 -0.93 -0.64 -19.51
N PRO A 8 -0.04 0.32 -19.20
CA PRO A 8 1.23 0.03 -18.55
C PRO A 8 1.09 -0.66 -17.19
N LEU A 9 -0.05 -0.48 -16.51
CA LEU A 9 -0.34 -1.21 -15.26
C LEU A 9 -0.35 -2.71 -15.52
N ALA A 10 -0.96 -3.14 -16.62
CA ALA A 10 -1.03 -4.56 -16.99
C ALA A 10 0.30 -5.10 -17.55
N SER A 11 0.96 -4.33 -18.41
CA SER A 11 2.14 -4.83 -19.14
C SER A 11 3.46 -4.72 -18.38
N ARG A 12 3.53 -3.91 -17.30
CA ARG A 12 4.79 -3.60 -16.60
C ARG A 12 4.76 -3.67 -15.09
N TYR A 13 3.66 -3.28 -14.43
CA TYR A 13 3.71 -2.96 -13.02
C TYR A 13 3.03 -3.98 -12.13
N ALA A 14 1.80 -4.39 -12.46
CA ALA A 14 1.04 -5.31 -11.63
C ALA A 14 1.56 -6.75 -11.71
N SER A 15 1.35 -7.50 -10.64
CA SER A 15 1.63 -8.93 -10.56
C SER A 15 0.65 -9.76 -11.40
N LYS A 16 1.07 -10.97 -11.77
CA LYS A 16 0.18 -11.93 -12.44
C LYS A 16 -1.06 -12.26 -11.60
N TYR A 17 -0.88 -12.32 -10.26
CA TYR A 17 -1.98 -12.56 -9.35
C TYR A 17 -3.04 -11.46 -9.46
N MET A 18 -2.63 -10.19 -9.35
CA MET A 18 -3.56 -9.06 -9.37
C MET A 18 -4.21 -8.90 -10.76
N LEU A 19 -3.45 -9.14 -11.83
CA LEU A 19 -3.99 -9.16 -13.19
C LEU A 19 -5.03 -10.27 -13.39
N HIS A 20 -4.78 -11.48 -12.84
CA HIS A 20 -5.75 -12.56 -12.89
C HIS A 20 -7.00 -12.26 -12.05
N LEU A 21 -6.82 -11.72 -10.84
CA LEU A 21 -7.92 -11.40 -9.93
C LEU A 21 -8.96 -10.47 -10.58
N PHE A 22 -8.52 -9.47 -11.34
CA PHE A 22 -9.38 -8.53 -12.04
C PHE A 22 -9.64 -8.89 -13.51
N SER A 23 -9.25 -10.09 -13.94
CA SER A 23 -9.51 -10.58 -15.30
C SER A 23 -11.00 -10.88 -15.54
N PRO A 24 -11.45 -10.89 -16.80
CA PRO A 24 -12.79 -11.39 -17.15
C PRO A 24 -13.04 -12.81 -16.62
N ASP A 25 -12.07 -13.72 -16.75
CA ASP A 25 -12.22 -15.09 -16.27
C ASP A 25 -12.54 -15.13 -14.78
N SER A 26 -11.72 -14.52 -13.94
CA SER A 26 -11.94 -14.50 -12.49
C SER A 26 -13.30 -13.90 -12.12
N ARG A 27 -13.69 -12.80 -12.79
CA ARG A 27 -14.99 -12.14 -12.54
C ARG A 27 -16.16 -13.05 -12.90
N PHE A 28 -16.16 -13.61 -14.10
CA PHE A 28 -17.31 -14.35 -14.59
C PHE A 28 -17.39 -15.78 -14.06
N GLU A 29 -16.27 -16.41 -13.74
CA GLU A 29 -16.25 -17.63 -12.95
C GLU A 29 -16.82 -17.40 -11.54
N THR A 30 -16.54 -16.24 -10.93
CA THR A 30 -17.13 -15.87 -9.64
C THR A 30 -18.64 -15.68 -9.77
N TRP A 31 -19.17 -15.14 -10.89
CA TRP A 31 -20.61 -15.11 -11.14
C TRP A 31 -21.21 -16.51 -11.22
N ARG A 32 -20.57 -17.43 -11.95
CA ARG A 32 -21.02 -18.83 -12.04
C ARG A 32 -21.01 -19.51 -10.67
N ARG A 33 -19.97 -19.32 -9.88
CA ARG A 33 -19.88 -19.83 -8.50
C ARG A 33 -20.98 -19.25 -7.60
N LEU A 34 -21.35 -17.98 -7.77
CA LEU A 34 -22.46 -17.37 -7.06
C LEU A 34 -23.80 -18.00 -7.45
N TRP A 35 -24.03 -18.30 -8.72
CA TRP A 35 -25.24 -19.02 -9.15
C TRP A 35 -25.26 -20.45 -8.63
N VAL A 36 -24.15 -21.16 -8.58
CA VAL A 36 -24.04 -22.48 -7.94
C VAL A 36 -24.41 -22.39 -6.46
N ALA A 37 -23.86 -21.44 -5.74
CA ALA A 37 -24.13 -21.25 -4.31
C ALA A 37 -25.61 -20.91 -4.04
N LEU A 38 -26.24 -20.11 -4.91
CA LEU A 38 -27.65 -19.80 -4.84
C LEU A 38 -28.51 -21.08 -5.04
N ALA A 39 -28.21 -21.84 -6.09
CA ALA A 39 -28.94 -23.09 -6.39
C ALA A 39 -28.78 -24.11 -5.25
N GLN A 40 -27.56 -24.25 -4.70
CA GLN A 40 -27.31 -25.14 -3.55
C GLN A 40 -28.13 -24.73 -2.32
N ALA A 41 -28.10 -23.43 -1.99
CA ALA A 41 -28.85 -22.92 -0.84
C ALA A 41 -30.35 -23.06 -1.02
N GLN A 42 -30.87 -22.88 -2.23
CA GLN A 42 -32.28 -23.09 -2.58
C GLN A 42 -32.68 -24.59 -2.49
N HIS A 43 -31.81 -25.48 -2.97
CA HIS A 43 -31.99 -26.92 -2.80
C HIS A 43 -32.07 -27.31 -1.32
N ASP A 44 -31.10 -26.90 -0.53
CA ASP A 44 -30.98 -27.21 0.90
C ASP A 44 -32.22 -26.77 1.70
N LEU A 45 -32.86 -25.68 1.26
CA LEU A 45 -34.00 -25.06 1.95
C LEU A 45 -35.36 -25.53 1.38
N GLY A 46 -35.35 -26.51 0.45
CA GLY A 46 -36.55 -27.22 -0.02
C GLY A 46 -37.28 -26.56 -1.19
N LEU A 47 -36.63 -25.61 -1.90
CA LEU A 47 -37.18 -25.16 -3.19
C LEU A 47 -37.00 -26.25 -4.27
N PRO A 48 -37.76 -26.19 -5.37
CA PRO A 48 -37.76 -27.23 -6.42
C PRO A 48 -36.48 -27.16 -7.29
N VAL A 49 -35.34 -27.22 -6.65
CA VAL A 49 -33.99 -27.31 -7.23
C VAL A 49 -33.42 -28.66 -6.84
N THR A 50 -33.03 -29.48 -7.81
CA THR A 50 -32.48 -30.82 -7.54
C THR A 50 -30.96 -30.78 -7.36
N GLN A 51 -30.40 -31.73 -6.59
CA GLN A 51 -28.95 -31.85 -6.43
C GLN A 51 -28.24 -32.09 -7.77
N ALA A 52 -28.86 -32.86 -8.68
CA ALA A 52 -28.32 -33.09 -10.02
C ALA A 52 -28.14 -31.79 -10.82
N GLN A 53 -29.05 -30.82 -10.67
CA GLN A 53 -28.90 -29.50 -11.30
C GLN A 53 -27.77 -28.71 -10.69
N VAL A 54 -27.60 -28.76 -9.38
CA VAL A 54 -26.46 -28.08 -8.68
C VAL A 54 -25.12 -28.68 -9.11
N ASP A 55 -25.05 -30.02 -9.20
CA ASP A 55 -23.83 -30.73 -9.62
C ASP A 55 -23.48 -30.41 -11.08
N GLU A 56 -24.48 -30.33 -11.96
CA GLU A 56 -24.29 -29.94 -13.36
C GLU A 56 -23.75 -28.49 -13.47
N LEU A 57 -24.33 -27.54 -12.73
CA LEU A 57 -23.79 -26.17 -12.68
C LEU A 57 -22.35 -26.15 -12.15
N SER A 58 -22.06 -26.86 -11.08
CA SER A 58 -20.75 -26.94 -10.47
C SER A 58 -19.68 -27.45 -11.43
N ALA A 59 -20.03 -28.41 -12.27
CA ALA A 59 -19.13 -28.99 -13.27
C ALA A 59 -18.81 -28.05 -14.43
N HIS A 60 -19.59 -26.98 -14.63
CA HIS A 60 -19.46 -26.06 -15.77
C HIS A 60 -19.15 -24.63 -15.36
N VAL A 61 -18.54 -24.39 -14.18
CA VAL A 61 -18.10 -23.06 -13.76
C VAL A 61 -17.07 -22.50 -14.73
N SER A 62 -16.16 -23.33 -15.21
CA SER A 62 -15.08 -23.00 -16.14
C SER A 62 -14.86 -24.16 -17.12
N PRO A 63 -14.39 -23.89 -18.37
CA PRO A 63 -14.17 -22.59 -19.00
C PRO A 63 -15.47 -21.89 -19.44
N ILE A 64 -15.37 -20.59 -19.74
CA ILE A 64 -16.48 -19.78 -20.25
C ILE A 64 -16.33 -19.61 -21.77
N ASP A 65 -17.38 -19.90 -22.53
CA ASP A 65 -17.43 -19.63 -23.97
C ASP A 65 -17.83 -18.16 -24.22
N TYR A 66 -16.81 -17.31 -24.37
CA TYR A 66 -17.00 -15.88 -24.64
C TYR A 66 -17.61 -15.56 -25.99
N ASP A 67 -17.52 -16.44 -26.97
CA ASP A 67 -18.16 -16.26 -28.29
C ASP A 67 -19.68 -16.37 -28.15
N VAL A 68 -20.15 -17.36 -27.40
CA VAL A 68 -21.59 -17.54 -27.07
C VAL A 68 -22.07 -16.31 -26.26
N VAL A 69 -21.32 -15.88 -25.23
CA VAL A 69 -21.66 -14.71 -24.42
C VAL A 69 -21.76 -13.46 -25.30
N SER A 70 -20.72 -13.15 -26.07
CA SER A 70 -20.66 -11.94 -26.90
C SER A 70 -21.74 -11.88 -27.96
N LYS A 71 -22.05 -13.03 -28.59
CA LYS A 71 -23.13 -13.14 -29.57
C LYS A 71 -24.47 -12.83 -28.91
N LYS A 72 -24.73 -13.43 -27.73
CA LYS A 72 -26.00 -13.22 -27.02
C LYS A 72 -26.12 -11.80 -26.49
N GLU A 73 -25.07 -11.23 -25.94
CA GLU A 73 -25.07 -9.85 -25.44
C GLU A 73 -25.35 -8.82 -26.54
N LYS A 74 -24.79 -9.01 -27.74
CA LYS A 74 -25.11 -8.16 -28.92
C LYS A 74 -26.58 -8.24 -29.30
N GLU A 75 -27.21 -9.41 -29.14
CA GLU A 75 -28.66 -9.63 -29.44
C GLU A 75 -29.55 -8.92 -28.42
N ILE A 76 -29.28 -9.14 -27.10
CA ILE A 76 -30.20 -8.71 -26.04
C ILE A 76 -29.75 -7.48 -25.28
N ARG A 77 -28.50 -6.99 -25.48
CA ARG A 77 -27.89 -5.82 -24.87
C ARG A 77 -27.91 -5.83 -23.34
N HIS A 78 -27.64 -7.01 -22.76
CA HIS A 78 -27.59 -7.21 -21.32
C HIS A 78 -26.56 -8.28 -20.96
N ASP A 79 -25.48 -7.88 -20.28
CA ASP A 79 -24.35 -8.73 -19.95
C ASP A 79 -24.69 -9.92 -19.04
N VAL A 80 -25.35 -9.68 -17.89
CA VAL A 80 -25.69 -10.75 -16.94
C VAL A 80 -26.61 -11.78 -17.58
N MET A 81 -27.62 -11.35 -18.36
CA MET A 81 -28.52 -12.26 -19.07
C MET A 81 -27.82 -13.06 -20.17
N ALA A 82 -26.79 -12.49 -20.82
CA ALA A 82 -25.95 -13.20 -21.78
C ALA A 82 -25.14 -14.32 -21.11
N HIS A 83 -24.57 -14.02 -19.93
CA HIS A 83 -23.87 -15.04 -19.13
C HIS A 83 -24.79 -16.13 -18.58
N ILE A 84 -26.01 -15.79 -18.14
CA ILE A 84 -27.05 -16.79 -17.76
C ILE A 84 -27.37 -17.70 -18.95
N TYR A 85 -27.55 -17.14 -20.13
CA TYR A 85 -27.79 -17.89 -21.34
C TYR A 85 -26.65 -18.87 -21.66
N ALA A 86 -25.40 -18.37 -21.67
CA ALA A 86 -24.20 -19.17 -21.93
C ALA A 86 -24.07 -20.32 -20.91
N PHE A 87 -24.26 -20.02 -19.62
CA PHE A 87 -24.21 -21.02 -18.56
C PHE A 87 -25.31 -22.09 -18.73
N GLY A 88 -26.51 -21.69 -19.18
CA GLY A 88 -27.57 -22.61 -19.49
C GLY A 88 -27.36 -23.44 -20.79
N VAL A 89 -26.45 -22.99 -21.69
CA VAL A 89 -25.99 -23.81 -22.82
C VAL A 89 -25.06 -24.91 -22.34
N ASP A 90 -24.12 -24.55 -21.40
CA ASP A 90 -23.18 -25.50 -20.83
C ASP A 90 -23.85 -26.49 -19.85
N ALA A 91 -24.92 -26.06 -19.16
CA ALA A 91 -25.69 -26.85 -18.19
C ALA A 91 -27.19 -26.90 -18.54
N PRO A 92 -27.60 -27.64 -19.59
CA PRO A 92 -28.97 -27.62 -20.12
C PRO A 92 -30.02 -28.17 -19.15
N GLY A 93 -29.69 -29.13 -18.30
CA GLY A 93 -30.58 -29.67 -17.27
C GLY A 93 -30.87 -28.71 -16.13
N ALA A 94 -29.97 -27.77 -15.88
CA ALA A 94 -30.09 -26.75 -14.85
C ALA A 94 -30.55 -25.38 -15.39
N LYS A 95 -30.69 -25.22 -16.70
CA LYS A 95 -30.99 -23.92 -17.35
C LYS A 95 -32.19 -23.20 -16.71
N GLY A 96 -33.19 -23.89 -16.27
CA GLY A 96 -34.45 -23.31 -15.74
C GLY A 96 -34.31 -22.73 -14.32
N ILE A 97 -33.23 -23.05 -13.59
CA ILE A 97 -33.05 -22.61 -12.20
C ILE A 97 -31.91 -21.60 -12.03
N ILE A 98 -31.15 -21.32 -13.08
CA ILE A 98 -30.07 -20.31 -13.01
C ILE A 98 -30.66 -18.94 -12.68
N HIS A 99 -30.13 -18.27 -11.65
CA HIS A 99 -30.55 -16.92 -11.26
C HIS A 99 -32.01 -16.84 -10.70
N LEU A 100 -32.56 -17.93 -10.21
CA LEU A 100 -33.96 -17.99 -9.72
C LEU A 100 -34.18 -17.02 -8.55
N GLY A 101 -35.07 -16.04 -8.72
CA GLY A 101 -35.42 -15.02 -7.75
C GLY A 101 -34.40 -13.86 -7.62
N ALA A 102 -33.23 -13.98 -8.23
CA ALA A 102 -32.15 -12.98 -8.11
C ALA A 102 -32.33 -11.83 -9.13
N THR A 103 -31.56 -10.74 -8.90
CA THR A 103 -31.34 -9.63 -9.84
C THR A 103 -29.87 -9.54 -10.20
N SER A 104 -29.53 -8.80 -11.25
CA SER A 104 -28.15 -8.70 -11.75
C SER A 104 -27.13 -8.35 -10.67
N CYS A 105 -27.46 -7.45 -9.74
CA CYS A 105 -26.56 -7.06 -8.65
C CYS A 105 -26.25 -8.19 -7.66
N TYR A 106 -27.01 -9.28 -7.67
CA TYR A 106 -26.62 -10.47 -6.90
C TYR A 106 -25.24 -10.99 -7.33
N VAL A 107 -24.98 -11.11 -8.62
CA VAL A 107 -23.67 -11.58 -9.09
C VAL A 107 -22.65 -10.47 -9.25
N THR A 108 -23.04 -9.29 -9.77
CA THR A 108 -22.09 -8.21 -10.03
C THR A 108 -21.50 -7.67 -8.74
N ASP A 109 -22.33 -7.36 -7.76
CA ASP A 109 -21.94 -6.72 -6.52
C ASP A 109 -21.27 -7.68 -5.53
N ASN A 110 -21.84 -8.90 -5.36
CA ASN A 110 -21.19 -9.88 -4.50
C ASN A 110 -19.84 -10.34 -5.07
N ALA A 111 -19.69 -10.47 -6.41
CA ALA A 111 -18.39 -10.75 -7.02
C ALA A 111 -17.39 -9.63 -6.75
N ASP A 112 -17.77 -8.37 -6.93
CA ASP A 112 -16.92 -7.23 -6.63
C ASP A 112 -16.44 -7.27 -5.17
N LEU A 113 -17.33 -7.53 -4.20
CA LEU A 113 -16.98 -7.66 -2.78
C LEU A 113 -15.97 -8.78 -2.50
N ILE A 114 -16.13 -9.93 -3.17
CA ILE A 114 -15.19 -11.06 -3.07
C ILE A 114 -13.83 -10.66 -3.62
N LEU A 115 -13.78 -10.10 -4.83
CA LEU A 115 -12.52 -9.74 -5.50
C LEU A 115 -11.80 -8.61 -4.75
N TYR A 116 -12.53 -7.61 -4.25
CA TYR A 116 -11.90 -6.52 -3.47
C TYR A 116 -11.34 -7.01 -2.15
N ARG A 117 -12.06 -7.85 -1.41
CA ARG A 117 -11.54 -8.46 -0.18
C ARG A 117 -10.25 -9.25 -0.45
N ASP A 118 -10.27 -10.08 -1.48
CA ASP A 118 -9.13 -10.94 -1.80
C ASP A 118 -7.93 -10.10 -2.31
N GLY A 119 -8.20 -9.05 -3.09
CA GLY A 119 -7.18 -8.08 -3.50
C GLY A 119 -6.57 -7.32 -2.32
N LEU A 120 -7.37 -6.84 -1.38
CA LEU A 120 -6.87 -6.15 -0.18
C LEU A 120 -6.04 -7.07 0.71
N ARG A 121 -6.45 -8.34 0.88
CA ARG A 121 -5.66 -9.34 1.62
C ARG A 121 -4.31 -9.63 0.97
N TYR A 122 -4.29 -9.70 -0.35
CA TYR A 122 -3.04 -9.85 -1.08
C TYR A 122 -2.11 -8.63 -0.87
N LEU A 123 -2.66 -7.41 -0.96
CA LEU A 123 -1.90 -6.18 -0.70
C LEU A 123 -1.44 -6.08 0.76
N GLU A 124 -2.21 -6.59 1.73
CA GLU A 124 -1.81 -6.70 3.13
C GLU A 124 -0.51 -7.51 3.25
N GLY A 125 -0.44 -8.70 2.66
CA GLY A 125 0.78 -9.53 2.67
C GLY A 125 1.98 -8.84 2.02
N GLN A 126 1.76 -8.12 0.92
CA GLN A 126 2.80 -7.34 0.23
C GLN A 126 3.32 -6.17 1.09
N LEU A 127 2.43 -5.45 1.77
CA LEU A 127 2.77 -4.36 2.67
C LEU A 127 3.58 -4.87 3.86
N GLU A 128 3.14 -5.96 4.48
CA GLU A 128 3.86 -6.60 5.59
C GLU A 128 5.27 -7.04 5.21
N ALA A 129 5.46 -7.58 4.00
CA ALA A 129 6.78 -7.98 3.51
C ALA A 129 7.72 -6.77 3.34
N ALA A 130 7.22 -5.64 2.81
CA ALA A 130 7.99 -4.42 2.71
C ALA A 130 8.36 -3.86 4.11
N MET A 131 7.43 -3.93 5.07
CA MET A 131 7.67 -3.55 6.46
C MET A 131 8.72 -4.42 7.13
N GLN A 132 8.71 -5.74 6.91
CA GLN A 132 9.75 -6.65 7.45
C GLN A 132 11.14 -6.30 6.92
N ASN A 133 11.28 -6.06 5.61
CA ASN A 133 12.54 -5.62 5.03
C ASN A 133 13.05 -4.32 5.66
N LEU A 134 12.15 -3.36 5.91
CA LEU A 134 12.51 -2.10 6.58
C LEU A 134 12.86 -2.30 8.06
N CYS A 135 12.23 -3.25 8.75
CA CYS A 135 12.61 -3.62 10.11
C CYS A 135 14.05 -4.16 10.16
N ASP A 136 14.41 -5.05 9.21
CA ASP A 136 15.76 -5.60 9.13
C ASP A 136 16.79 -4.50 8.84
N PHE A 137 16.48 -3.61 7.89
CA PHE A 137 17.31 -2.45 7.59
C PHE A 137 17.44 -1.51 8.80
N ALA A 138 16.36 -1.21 9.49
CA ALA A 138 16.37 -0.33 10.66
C ALA A 138 17.24 -0.92 11.80
N ASP A 139 17.10 -2.21 12.09
CA ASP A 139 17.88 -2.87 13.12
C ASP A 139 19.36 -2.95 12.76
N GLN A 140 19.69 -3.24 11.49
CA GLN A 140 21.07 -3.27 11.01
C GLN A 140 21.79 -1.93 11.25
N TYR A 141 21.10 -0.83 11.05
CA TYR A 141 21.67 0.53 11.16
C TYR A 141 21.14 1.30 12.37
N ALA A 142 20.69 0.61 13.41
CA ALA A 142 20.10 1.21 14.60
C ALA A 142 21.05 2.18 15.32
N ALA A 143 22.35 1.89 15.29
CA ALA A 143 23.41 2.68 15.95
C ALA A 143 24.27 3.49 14.98
N LEU A 144 24.02 3.47 13.65
CA LEU A 144 24.82 4.21 12.68
C LEU A 144 24.43 5.69 12.69
N PRO A 145 25.26 6.62 13.22
CA PRO A 145 24.96 8.04 13.25
C PRO A 145 24.82 8.61 11.85
N CYS A 146 23.84 9.46 11.63
CA CYS A 146 23.71 10.25 10.42
C CYS A 146 23.19 11.65 10.76
N LEU A 147 23.40 12.60 9.86
CA LEU A 147 22.91 13.94 10.02
C LEU A 147 21.38 13.98 9.88
N GLY A 148 20.69 14.49 10.89
CA GLY A 148 19.28 14.78 10.85
C GLY A 148 19.00 16.12 10.18
N TYR A 149 17.85 16.23 9.49
CA TYR A 149 17.46 17.45 8.79
C TYR A 149 16.09 17.91 9.29
N THR A 150 15.99 19.19 9.64
CA THR A 150 14.71 19.88 9.85
C THR A 150 14.66 21.08 8.90
N HIS A 151 13.49 21.32 8.29
CA HIS A 151 13.37 22.34 7.22
C HIS A 151 14.40 22.14 6.08
N TYR A 152 14.80 20.87 5.86
CA TYR A 152 15.87 20.47 4.95
C TYR A 152 17.22 21.17 5.23
N GLN A 153 17.44 21.57 6.47
CA GLN A 153 18.73 22.10 6.97
C GLN A 153 19.34 21.12 7.97
N PRO A 154 20.68 21.01 8.00
CA PRO A 154 21.36 20.21 9.00
C PRO A 154 20.96 20.60 10.42
N ALA A 155 20.63 19.60 11.22
CA ALA A 155 20.23 19.75 12.60
C ALA A 155 21.07 18.83 13.52
N GLN A 156 20.47 18.19 14.51
CA GLN A 156 21.18 17.25 15.36
C GLN A 156 21.34 15.88 14.67
N LEU A 157 22.18 15.00 15.24
CA LEU A 157 22.33 13.64 14.75
C LEU A 157 21.11 12.79 15.08
N VAL A 158 20.84 11.87 14.20
CA VAL A 158 19.98 10.72 14.38
C VAL A 158 20.74 9.48 13.94
N THR A 159 20.09 8.32 13.83
CA THR A 159 20.70 7.17 13.16
C THR A 159 19.95 6.82 11.88
N VAL A 160 20.62 6.13 10.96
CA VAL A 160 20.04 5.65 9.71
C VAL A 160 18.84 4.74 10.03
N GLY A 161 18.98 3.86 11.03
CA GLY A 161 17.89 3.01 11.49
C GLY A 161 16.72 3.79 12.09
N LYS A 162 16.99 4.84 12.87
CA LYS A 162 15.93 5.70 13.42
C LYS A 162 15.16 6.43 12.32
N ARG A 163 15.83 6.89 11.26
CA ARG A 163 15.13 7.44 10.09
C ARG A 163 14.20 6.43 9.45
N ALA A 164 14.63 5.18 9.30
CA ALA A 164 13.78 4.12 8.74
C ALA A 164 12.53 3.84 9.58
N THR A 165 12.58 4.01 10.90
CA THR A 165 11.39 3.85 11.74
C THR A 165 10.32 4.92 11.49
N LEU A 166 10.66 6.07 10.91
CA LEU A 166 9.67 7.07 10.53
C LEU A 166 8.84 6.60 9.32
N TRP A 167 9.47 5.94 8.37
CA TRP A 167 8.75 5.31 7.24
C TRP A 167 7.91 4.13 7.70
N LEU A 168 8.46 3.29 8.59
CA LEU A 168 7.73 2.17 9.20
C LEU A 168 6.50 2.62 9.99
N GLN A 169 6.57 3.78 10.66
CA GLN A 169 5.43 4.31 11.42
C GLN A 169 4.23 4.62 10.51
N ASP A 170 4.49 5.21 9.34
CA ASP A 170 3.42 5.50 8.38
C ASP A 170 2.82 4.21 7.83
N LEU A 171 3.67 3.25 7.40
CA LEU A 171 3.21 1.97 6.88
C LEU A 171 2.44 1.14 7.94
N MET A 172 2.79 1.29 9.22
CA MET A 172 2.05 0.62 10.31
C MET A 172 0.64 1.19 10.45
N LEU A 173 0.46 2.51 10.34
CA LEU A 173 -0.85 3.15 10.33
C LEU A 173 -1.67 2.68 9.12
N ASP A 174 -1.05 2.59 7.95
CA ASP A 174 -1.69 2.06 6.73
C ASP A 174 -2.13 0.60 6.89
N LEU A 175 -1.32 -0.24 7.53
CA LEU A 175 -1.66 -1.64 7.79
C LEU A 175 -2.86 -1.77 8.74
N GLU A 176 -2.90 -0.97 9.80
CA GLU A 176 -4.03 -0.91 10.74
C GLU A 176 -5.33 -0.51 10.00
N GLU A 177 -5.27 0.56 9.19
CA GLU A 177 -6.42 1.05 8.42
C GLU A 177 -6.86 0.05 7.33
N LEU A 178 -5.92 -0.61 6.64
CA LEU A 178 -6.19 -1.64 5.65
C LEU A 178 -6.97 -2.82 6.27
N ARG A 179 -6.56 -3.29 7.44
CA ARG A 179 -7.25 -4.36 8.18
C ARG A 179 -8.65 -3.95 8.62
N ASP A 180 -8.82 -2.71 9.04
CA ASP A 180 -10.14 -2.18 9.38
C ASP A 180 -11.07 -2.15 8.16
N VAL A 181 -10.55 -1.77 6.99
CA VAL A 181 -11.31 -1.80 5.74
C VAL A 181 -11.66 -3.23 5.34
N ILE A 182 -10.71 -4.17 5.38
CA ILE A 182 -10.95 -5.60 5.09
C ILE A 182 -12.04 -6.14 6.03
N SER A 183 -11.95 -5.86 7.32
CA SER A 183 -12.90 -6.31 8.32
C SER A 183 -14.30 -5.71 8.15
N ALA A 184 -14.41 -4.55 7.51
CA ALA A 184 -15.66 -3.86 7.27
C ALA A 184 -16.41 -4.35 6.02
N ILE A 185 -15.76 -5.13 5.15
CA ILE A 185 -16.40 -5.69 3.97
C ILE A 185 -17.41 -6.75 4.43
N ARG A 186 -18.65 -6.59 3.99
CA ARG A 186 -19.76 -7.49 4.27
C ARG A 186 -20.34 -8.02 2.96
N PHE A 187 -20.95 -9.18 2.97
CA PHE A 187 -21.61 -9.73 1.80
C PHE A 187 -22.92 -8.97 1.54
N LEU A 188 -23.29 -8.75 0.27
CA LEU A 188 -24.58 -8.13 -0.07
C LEU A 188 -25.73 -9.12 0.14
N GLY A 189 -25.61 -10.35 -0.36
CA GLY A 189 -26.66 -11.33 -0.39
C GLY A 189 -27.63 -11.15 -1.57
N CYS A 190 -28.76 -11.81 -1.47
CA CYS A 190 -29.86 -11.80 -2.45
C CYS A 190 -30.92 -10.77 -2.06
N ARG A 191 -30.69 -9.50 -2.37
CA ARG A 191 -31.56 -8.39 -1.92
C ARG A 191 -32.74 -8.08 -2.83
N GLY A 192 -32.71 -8.57 -4.07
CA GLY A 192 -33.73 -8.27 -5.08
C GLY A 192 -33.58 -6.86 -5.66
N THR A 193 -34.57 -6.42 -6.42
CA THR A 193 -34.51 -5.19 -7.26
C THR A 193 -34.41 -3.89 -6.44
N THR A 194 -35.03 -3.86 -5.26
CA THR A 194 -35.08 -2.66 -4.40
C THR A 194 -34.64 -2.92 -2.96
N GLY A 195 -34.02 -4.04 -2.71
CA GLY A 195 -33.55 -4.43 -1.37
C GLY A 195 -34.60 -5.06 -0.46
N THR A 196 -35.81 -5.34 -0.98
CA THR A 196 -36.94 -5.85 -0.19
C THR A 196 -37.03 -7.36 -0.12
N GLU A 197 -36.19 -8.08 -0.90
CA GLU A 197 -36.19 -9.55 -1.01
C GLU A 197 -37.55 -10.15 -1.45
N ALA A 198 -38.41 -9.33 -2.05
CA ALA A 198 -39.83 -9.70 -2.35
C ALA A 198 -39.95 -10.97 -3.20
N SER A 199 -39.04 -11.20 -4.17
CA SER A 199 -39.04 -12.43 -4.97
C SER A 199 -38.76 -13.67 -4.11
N PHE A 200 -37.89 -13.58 -3.12
CA PHE A 200 -37.58 -14.67 -2.20
C PHE A 200 -38.68 -14.88 -1.17
N VAL A 201 -39.34 -13.80 -0.71
CA VAL A 201 -40.53 -13.90 0.13
C VAL A 201 -41.61 -14.70 -0.60
N SER A 202 -41.82 -14.49 -1.91
CA SER A 202 -42.73 -15.26 -2.72
C SER A 202 -42.31 -16.73 -2.90
N LEU A 203 -41.00 -16.96 -3.17
CA LEU A 203 -40.46 -18.31 -3.37
C LEU A 203 -40.56 -19.19 -2.11
N PHE A 204 -40.34 -18.60 -0.94
CA PHE A 204 -40.43 -19.29 0.36
C PHE A 204 -41.75 -19.10 1.09
N GLU A 205 -42.81 -18.71 0.36
CA GLU A 205 -44.19 -18.60 0.88
C GLU A 205 -44.28 -17.77 2.18
N GLY A 206 -43.47 -16.71 2.29
CA GLY A 206 -43.41 -15.80 3.44
C GLY A 206 -42.46 -16.20 4.57
N ASP A 207 -41.73 -17.31 4.43
CA ASP A 207 -40.76 -17.76 5.46
C ASP A 207 -39.48 -16.96 5.43
N SER A 208 -39.44 -15.86 6.19
CA SER A 208 -38.30 -14.98 6.32
C SER A 208 -37.05 -15.66 6.91
N ALA A 209 -37.25 -16.67 7.78
CA ALA A 209 -36.11 -17.38 8.40
C ALA A 209 -35.34 -18.20 7.35
N LYS A 210 -36.01 -18.76 6.36
CA LYS A 210 -35.34 -19.42 5.23
C LYS A 210 -34.59 -18.45 4.33
N ILE A 211 -35.10 -17.23 4.15
CA ILE A 211 -34.42 -16.22 3.35
C ILE A 211 -33.10 -15.79 4.06
N ASP A 212 -33.16 -15.58 5.36
CA ASP A 212 -31.95 -15.26 6.17
C ASP A 212 -30.94 -16.42 6.13
N GLU A 213 -31.43 -17.67 6.25
CA GLU A 213 -30.56 -18.86 6.17
C GLU A 213 -29.92 -18.99 4.79
N MET A 214 -30.68 -18.79 3.72
CA MET A 214 -30.19 -18.80 2.34
C MET A 214 -29.04 -17.80 2.17
N ASN A 215 -29.25 -16.56 2.57
CA ASN A 215 -28.23 -15.50 2.48
C ASN A 215 -27.00 -15.85 3.30
N ARG A 216 -27.16 -16.40 4.50
CA ARG A 216 -26.07 -16.82 5.38
C ARG A 216 -25.25 -17.97 4.80
N LYS A 217 -25.93 -19.01 4.24
CA LYS A 217 -25.26 -20.13 3.56
C LYS A 217 -24.42 -19.67 2.36
N ILE A 218 -24.98 -18.80 1.52
CA ILE A 218 -24.26 -18.23 0.36
C ILE A 218 -23.06 -17.43 0.84
N ALA A 219 -23.21 -16.51 1.79
CA ALA A 219 -22.12 -15.70 2.32
C ALA A 219 -20.99 -16.58 2.90
N ALA A 220 -21.34 -17.60 3.70
CA ALA A 220 -20.39 -18.53 4.29
C ALA A 220 -19.59 -19.32 3.25
N SER A 221 -20.21 -19.72 2.11
CA SER A 221 -19.51 -20.43 1.04
C SER A 221 -18.40 -19.60 0.37
N PHE A 222 -18.44 -18.28 0.51
CA PHE A 222 -17.39 -17.34 0.09
C PHE A 222 -16.55 -16.79 1.22
N GLY A 223 -16.67 -17.36 2.44
CA GLY A 223 -15.86 -16.96 3.61
C GLY A 223 -16.24 -15.60 4.20
N PHE A 224 -17.52 -15.22 4.09
CA PHE A 224 -18.09 -14.06 4.78
C PHE A 224 -18.93 -14.51 5.97
N ASP A 225 -18.68 -13.92 7.11
CA ASP A 225 -19.42 -14.14 8.37
C ASP A 225 -20.53 -13.12 8.59
N ARG A 226 -20.55 -12.03 7.81
CA ARG A 226 -21.48 -10.91 7.96
C ARG A 226 -22.04 -10.47 6.61
N LEU A 227 -23.32 -10.09 6.64
CA LEU A 227 -24.01 -9.40 5.54
C LEU A 227 -24.29 -7.95 5.93
N TYR A 228 -24.59 -7.10 4.93
CA TYR A 228 -25.16 -5.78 5.21
C TYR A 228 -26.59 -5.96 5.77
N ASP A 229 -26.90 -5.20 6.81
CA ASP A 229 -28.21 -5.28 7.48
C ASP A 229 -29.34 -4.81 6.57
N VAL A 230 -29.12 -3.71 5.86
CA VAL A 230 -30.02 -3.16 4.85
C VAL A 230 -29.26 -2.68 3.62
N CYS A 231 -29.84 -2.87 2.44
CA CYS A 231 -29.33 -2.39 1.17
C CYS A 231 -30.49 -2.00 0.24
N GLY A 232 -30.20 -1.20 -0.77
CA GLY A 232 -31.02 -1.11 -1.96
C GLY A 232 -30.74 -2.32 -2.87
N GLN A 233 -30.65 -2.11 -4.17
CA GLN A 233 -30.24 -3.17 -5.11
C GLN A 233 -28.77 -3.51 -4.98
N THR A 234 -27.92 -2.56 -4.57
CA THR A 234 -26.46 -2.66 -4.51
C THR A 234 -25.97 -2.60 -3.07
N TYR A 235 -24.71 -3.02 -2.82
CA TYR A 235 -24.06 -2.67 -1.57
C TYR A 235 -23.78 -1.14 -1.50
N PRO A 236 -23.65 -0.57 -0.29
CA PRO A 236 -23.39 0.87 -0.14
C PRO A 236 -22.06 1.28 -0.82
N ARG A 237 -22.13 2.12 -1.86
CA ARG A 237 -20.95 2.62 -2.60
C ARG A 237 -19.96 3.40 -1.72
N LYS A 238 -20.34 3.72 -0.50
CA LYS A 238 -19.45 4.25 0.54
C LYS A 238 -18.27 3.33 0.82
N LEU A 239 -18.42 2.01 0.62
CA LEU A 239 -17.33 1.05 0.75
C LEU A 239 -16.23 1.29 -0.28
N ASP A 240 -16.59 1.59 -1.54
CA ASP A 240 -15.62 1.87 -2.60
C ASP A 240 -14.73 3.07 -2.23
N SER A 241 -15.35 4.10 -1.63
CA SER A 241 -14.60 5.26 -1.11
C SER A 241 -13.61 4.86 0.00
N ARG A 242 -14.00 3.98 0.91
CA ARG A 242 -13.08 3.48 1.95
C ARG A 242 -11.91 2.68 1.35
N ILE A 243 -12.20 1.83 0.36
CA ILE A 243 -11.16 1.04 -0.34
C ILE A 243 -10.18 1.97 -1.06
N LEU A 244 -10.64 2.90 -1.88
CA LEU A 244 -9.75 3.81 -2.60
C LEU A 244 -8.97 4.73 -1.65
N ASN A 245 -9.56 5.15 -0.53
CA ASN A 245 -8.87 5.95 0.47
C ASN A 245 -7.70 5.20 1.12
N VAL A 246 -7.88 3.94 1.51
CA VAL A 246 -6.78 3.17 2.10
C VAL A 246 -5.67 2.88 1.08
N LEU A 247 -6.01 2.59 -0.17
CA LEU A 247 -5.01 2.44 -1.24
C LEU A 247 -4.25 3.75 -1.47
N SER A 248 -4.93 4.90 -1.39
CA SER A 248 -4.32 6.23 -1.46
C SER A 248 -3.42 6.50 -0.26
N SER A 249 -3.80 6.08 0.96
CA SER A 249 -2.98 6.21 2.17
C SER A 249 -1.66 5.45 2.04
N ILE A 250 -1.72 4.18 1.64
CA ILE A 250 -0.54 3.36 1.35
C ILE A 250 0.36 4.03 0.31
N ALA A 251 -0.24 4.55 -0.78
CA ALA A 251 0.50 5.26 -1.82
C ALA A 251 1.20 6.52 -1.30
N GLN A 252 0.60 7.27 -0.37
CA GLN A 252 1.21 8.45 0.26
C GLN A 252 2.46 8.07 1.05
N SER A 253 2.38 7.03 1.90
CA SER A 253 3.51 6.55 2.70
C SER A 253 4.66 6.04 1.82
N CYS A 254 4.35 5.26 0.78
CA CYS A 254 5.33 4.80 -0.19
C CYS A 254 5.97 5.95 -0.96
N CYS A 255 5.20 6.98 -1.32
CA CYS A 255 5.71 8.18 -1.99
C CYS A 255 6.65 8.98 -1.08
N ARG A 256 6.32 9.14 0.20
CA ARG A 256 7.18 9.78 1.19
C ARG A 256 8.52 9.06 1.31
N PHE A 257 8.50 7.75 1.54
CA PHE A 257 9.70 6.92 1.56
C PHE A 257 10.54 7.10 0.30
N ALA A 258 9.93 6.99 -0.88
CA ALA A 258 10.63 7.07 -2.15
C ALA A 258 11.25 8.45 -2.40
N ASN A 259 10.61 9.53 -1.96
CA ASN A 259 11.19 10.88 -2.03
C ASN A 259 12.40 11.01 -1.11
N ASP A 260 12.34 10.49 0.13
CA ASP A 260 13.49 10.53 1.04
C ASP A 260 14.69 9.75 0.46
N ILE A 261 14.45 8.57 -0.13
CA ILE A 261 15.52 7.79 -0.79
C ILE A 261 16.11 8.57 -1.96
N ARG A 262 15.30 9.24 -2.78
CA ARG A 262 15.79 10.07 -3.90
C ARG A 262 16.70 11.21 -3.42
N LEU A 263 16.35 11.87 -2.31
CA LEU A 263 17.16 12.92 -1.69
C LEU A 263 18.46 12.35 -1.09
N LEU A 264 18.37 11.22 -0.38
CA LEU A 264 19.54 10.56 0.20
C LEU A 264 20.49 10.02 -0.88
N GLN A 265 19.96 9.54 -2.00
CA GLN A 265 20.74 9.08 -3.15
C GLN A 265 21.42 10.25 -3.90
N HIS A 266 20.79 11.43 -3.95
CA HIS A 266 21.44 12.63 -4.47
C HIS A 266 22.73 12.92 -3.72
N ASP A 267 22.70 12.81 -2.39
CA ASP A 267 23.87 12.96 -1.52
C ASP A 267 24.76 11.72 -1.44
N ARG A 268 24.37 10.64 -2.12
CA ARG A 268 25.09 9.35 -2.08
C ARG A 268 25.15 8.71 -0.69
N GLN A 269 24.24 9.05 0.21
CA GLN A 269 24.20 8.49 1.56
C GLN A 269 23.52 7.10 1.59
N VAL A 270 22.33 7.00 0.98
CA VAL A 270 21.56 5.74 0.84
C VAL A 270 21.06 5.65 -0.58
N GLU A 271 21.22 4.50 -1.19
CA GLU A 271 20.87 4.25 -2.59
C GLU A 271 19.89 3.08 -2.73
N GLU A 272 18.98 3.17 -3.72
CA GLU A 272 18.16 2.01 -4.11
C GLU A 272 19.06 0.94 -4.77
N PRO A 273 18.63 -0.35 -4.82
CA PRO A 273 19.42 -1.40 -5.43
C PRO A 273 19.67 -1.13 -6.91
N PHE A 274 20.90 -1.45 -7.34
CA PHE A 274 21.32 -1.33 -8.73
C PHE A 274 21.86 -2.67 -9.21
N GLU A 275 21.22 -3.28 -10.19
CA GLU A 275 21.61 -4.58 -10.73
C GLU A 275 22.85 -4.47 -11.63
N SER A 276 23.69 -5.49 -11.61
CA SER A 276 24.95 -5.52 -12.37
C SER A 276 24.76 -5.34 -13.89
N SER A 277 23.61 -5.77 -14.42
CA SER A 277 23.23 -5.64 -15.82
C SER A 277 22.44 -4.37 -16.13
N GLN A 278 22.09 -3.57 -15.13
CA GLN A 278 21.26 -2.38 -15.30
C GLN A 278 22.05 -1.23 -15.92
N VAL A 279 21.50 -0.63 -16.96
CA VAL A 279 22.07 0.58 -17.60
C VAL A 279 21.41 1.80 -16.95
N GLY A 280 22.19 2.55 -16.16
CA GLY A 280 21.67 3.72 -15.44
C GLY A 280 21.41 4.95 -16.31
N SER A 281 22.13 5.08 -17.45
CA SER A 281 21.98 6.18 -18.39
C SER A 281 22.55 5.79 -19.76
N SER A 282 21.87 6.19 -20.83
CA SER A 282 22.34 5.97 -22.21
C SER A 282 23.59 6.81 -22.56
N ALA A 283 23.81 7.93 -21.87
CA ALA A 283 24.89 8.85 -22.17
C ALA A 283 26.02 8.85 -21.12
N MET A 284 25.72 8.51 -19.87
CA MET A 284 26.63 8.59 -18.73
C MET A 284 26.65 7.27 -17.93
N PRO A 285 27.54 6.33 -18.26
CA PRO A 285 27.54 4.98 -17.64
C PRO A 285 27.65 4.95 -16.12
N TYR A 286 28.28 5.95 -15.52
CA TYR A 286 28.45 6.05 -14.05
C TYR A 286 27.19 6.51 -13.32
N LYS A 287 26.19 7.03 -14.04
CA LYS A 287 25.00 7.65 -13.45
C LYS A 287 24.02 6.58 -12.99
N ARG A 288 23.75 6.55 -11.70
CA ARG A 288 22.75 5.68 -11.07
C ARG A 288 21.51 6.49 -10.73
N ASN A 289 20.45 6.29 -11.51
CA ASN A 289 19.18 6.99 -11.29
C ASN A 289 18.31 6.20 -10.32
N PRO A 290 17.60 6.86 -9.37
CA PRO A 290 16.66 6.20 -8.47
C PRO A 290 15.33 5.89 -9.19
N MET A 291 15.37 5.07 -10.26
CA MET A 291 14.24 4.85 -11.17
C MET A 291 13.08 4.11 -10.52
N ARG A 292 13.37 3.22 -9.55
CA ARG A 292 12.32 2.50 -8.81
C ARG A 292 11.55 3.47 -7.90
N CYS A 293 12.27 4.30 -7.16
CA CYS A 293 11.67 5.34 -6.33
C CYS A 293 10.92 6.40 -7.15
N GLU A 294 11.41 6.76 -8.34
CA GLU A 294 10.69 7.64 -9.26
C GLU A 294 9.37 7.03 -9.75
N ARG A 295 9.34 5.73 -10.02
CA ARG A 295 8.12 4.99 -10.38
C ARG A 295 7.14 4.89 -9.23
N ILE A 296 7.61 4.59 -8.01
CA ILE A 296 6.77 4.63 -6.80
C ILE A 296 6.09 5.99 -6.69
N CYS A 297 6.84 7.09 -6.79
CA CYS A 297 6.28 8.44 -6.71
C CYS A 297 5.25 8.71 -7.82
N SER A 298 5.49 8.23 -9.04
CA SER A 298 4.58 8.50 -10.17
C SER A 298 3.29 7.69 -10.08
N LEU A 299 3.36 6.41 -9.75
CA LEU A 299 2.19 5.55 -9.53
C LEU A 299 1.38 6.00 -8.32
N SER A 300 2.04 6.48 -7.26
CA SER A 300 1.37 7.02 -6.08
C SER A 300 0.49 8.23 -6.41
N ARG A 301 0.98 9.16 -7.24
CA ARG A 301 0.17 10.31 -7.70
C ARG A 301 -1.06 9.87 -8.48
N TYR A 302 -0.93 8.79 -9.28
CA TYR A 302 -2.06 8.22 -10.00
C TYR A 302 -3.16 7.75 -9.02
N ILE A 303 -2.81 6.94 -8.02
CA ILE A 303 -3.78 6.44 -7.03
C ILE A 303 -4.40 7.58 -6.22
N MET A 304 -3.60 8.57 -5.76
CA MET A 304 -4.12 9.71 -5.00
C MET A 304 -5.15 10.51 -5.80
N ALA A 305 -4.92 10.67 -7.11
CA ALA A 305 -5.87 11.36 -7.99
C ALA A 305 -7.11 10.49 -8.26
N ASP A 306 -6.92 9.19 -8.50
CA ASP A 306 -7.98 8.23 -8.77
C ASP A 306 -8.93 8.05 -7.59
N ALA A 307 -8.42 8.16 -6.36
CA ALA A 307 -9.21 8.00 -5.13
C ALA A 307 -10.40 8.97 -5.04
N MET A 308 -10.38 10.08 -5.77
CA MET A 308 -11.49 11.05 -5.82
C MET A 308 -12.72 10.50 -6.56
N ASN A 309 -12.57 9.48 -7.41
CA ASN A 309 -13.70 8.89 -8.14
C ASN A 309 -14.76 8.29 -7.21
N ALA A 310 -14.36 7.51 -6.22
CA ALA A 310 -15.29 6.79 -5.37
C ALA A 310 -16.16 7.69 -4.48
N PRO A 311 -15.66 8.73 -3.79
CA PRO A 311 -16.54 9.64 -3.04
C PRO A 311 -17.49 10.43 -3.94
N MET A 312 -17.09 10.80 -5.16
CA MET A 312 -17.99 11.43 -6.13
C MET A 312 -19.11 10.48 -6.53
N THR A 313 -18.76 9.25 -6.90
CA THR A 313 -19.73 8.19 -7.25
C THR A 313 -20.66 7.86 -6.09
N ALA A 314 -20.14 7.73 -4.87
CA ALA A 314 -20.95 7.43 -3.69
C ALA A 314 -21.95 8.54 -3.37
N SER A 315 -21.60 9.82 -3.63
CA SER A 315 -22.45 10.98 -3.37
C SER A 315 -23.58 11.16 -4.38
N THR A 316 -23.51 10.52 -5.55
CA THR A 316 -24.49 10.61 -6.63
C THR A 316 -25.36 9.37 -6.78
N GLN A 317 -25.35 8.46 -5.81
CA GLN A 317 -26.25 7.32 -5.81
C GLN A 317 -27.68 7.78 -5.48
N TRP A 318 -28.62 7.44 -6.39
CA TRP A 318 -30.00 7.88 -6.29
C TRP A 318 -30.90 6.73 -5.84
N LEU A 319 -31.65 6.97 -4.77
CA LEU A 319 -32.64 6.04 -4.23
C LEU A 319 -32.07 4.64 -4.08
N GLU A 320 -32.75 3.61 -4.55
CA GLU A 320 -32.35 2.20 -4.41
C GLU A 320 -31.34 1.75 -5.47
N ARG A 321 -31.21 2.46 -6.60
CA ARG A 321 -30.26 2.14 -7.68
C ARG A 321 -30.13 3.28 -8.70
N THR A 322 -28.88 3.56 -9.10
CA THR A 322 -28.53 4.26 -10.32
C THR A 322 -27.42 3.52 -11.04
N LEU A 323 -27.29 3.65 -12.36
CA LEU A 323 -26.28 2.96 -13.16
C LEU A 323 -25.04 3.81 -13.46
N ASP A 324 -25.02 5.08 -13.09
CA ASP A 324 -23.93 6.00 -13.38
C ASP A 324 -22.61 5.62 -12.67
N ASP A 325 -22.70 4.81 -11.62
CA ASP A 325 -21.56 4.23 -10.91
C ASP A 325 -20.76 3.22 -11.75
N SER A 326 -21.45 2.49 -12.63
CA SER A 326 -20.94 1.25 -13.24
C SER A 326 -19.64 1.46 -14.06
N ALA A 327 -19.65 2.39 -15.01
CA ALA A 327 -18.50 2.62 -15.88
C ALA A 327 -17.29 3.17 -15.10
N ASN A 328 -17.51 4.12 -14.18
CA ASN A 328 -16.46 4.67 -13.34
C ASN A 328 -15.79 3.61 -12.46
N ARG A 329 -16.59 2.81 -11.74
CA ARG A 329 -16.11 1.76 -10.85
C ARG A 329 -15.32 0.67 -11.56
N ARG A 330 -15.72 0.30 -12.79
CA ARG A 330 -15.03 -0.71 -13.60
C ARG A 330 -13.61 -0.29 -14.01
N ILE A 331 -13.29 0.99 -13.93
CA ILE A 331 -11.97 1.56 -14.24
C ILE A 331 -11.24 1.86 -12.93
N SER A 332 -11.79 2.74 -12.10
CA SER A 332 -11.10 3.30 -10.95
C SER A 332 -10.68 2.25 -9.92
N LEU A 333 -11.55 1.31 -9.56
CA LEU A 333 -11.21 0.30 -8.55
C LEU A 333 -10.14 -0.69 -9.02
N PRO A 334 -10.30 -1.42 -10.16
CA PRO A 334 -9.26 -2.34 -10.60
C PRO A 334 -7.91 -1.66 -10.84
N GLU A 335 -7.89 -0.49 -11.46
CA GLU A 335 -6.64 0.22 -11.75
C GLU A 335 -5.93 0.71 -10.49
N ALA A 336 -6.65 1.13 -9.44
CA ALA A 336 -6.06 1.46 -8.15
C ALA A 336 -5.40 0.24 -7.49
N PHE A 337 -6.06 -0.94 -7.54
CA PHE A 337 -5.46 -2.19 -7.05
C PHE A 337 -4.20 -2.56 -7.83
N LEU A 338 -4.24 -2.50 -9.16
CA LEU A 338 -3.09 -2.81 -10.01
C LEU A 338 -1.92 -1.85 -9.77
N ALA A 339 -2.21 -0.56 -9.59
CA ALA A 339 -1.18 0.45 -9.32
C ALA A 339 -0.58 0.28 -7.91
N CYS A 340 -1.41 -0.01 -6.90
CA CYS A 340 -0.96 -0.26 -5.52
C CYS A 340 -0.08 -1.51 -5.44
N ASP A 341 -0.48 -2.59 -6.11
CA ASP A 341 0.34 -3.80 -6.25
C ASP A 341 1.70 -3.48 -6.87
N GLY A 342 1.72 -2.72 -7.97
CA GLY A 342 2.97 -2.28 -8.60
C GLY A 342 3.87 -1.45 -7.65
N ILE A 343 3.28 -0.57 -6.84
CA ILE A 343 4.00 0.21 -5.83
C ILE A 343 4.60 -0.71 -4.77
N LEU A 344 3.81 -1.63 -4.19
CA LEU A 344 4.28 -2.50 -3.10
C LEU A 344 5.35 -3.49 -3.57
N ARG A 345 5.27 -3.99 -4.81
CA ARG A 345 6.34 -4.77 -5.42
C ARG A 345 7.64 -3.99 -5.53
N LEU A 346 7.58 -2.74 -6.01
CA LEU A 346 8.74 -1.85 -6.06
C LEU A 346 9.27 -1.55 -4.65
N MET A 347 8.39 -1.30 -3.68
CA MET A 347 8.76 -1.11 -2.28
C MET A 347 9.53 -2.29 -1.71
N GLN A 348 9.05 -3.53 -1.92
CA GLN A 348 9.77 -4.73 -1.47
C GLN A 348 11.16 -4.85 -2.10
N ASN A 349 11.27 -4.59 -3.41
CA ASN A 349 12.54 -4.64 -4.10
C ASN A 349 13.52 -3.58 -3.55
N VAL A 350 13.07 -2.33 -3.42
CA VAL A 350 13.91 -1.24 -2.92
C VAL A 350 14.31 -1.49 -1.46
N THR A 351 13.35 -1.82 -0.59
CA THR A 351 13.62 -1.99 0.85
C THR A 351 14.55 -3.18 1.14
N LYS A 352 14.45 -4.25 0.36
CA LYS A 352 15.34 -5.41 0.47
C LYS A 352 16.78 -5.12 0.04
N GLY A 353 16.96 -4.18 -0.89
CA GLY A 353 18.24 -3.90 -1.53
C GLY A 353 18.85 -2.53 -1.20
N LEU A 354 18.32 -1.79 -0.22
CA LEU A 354 18.88 -0.50 0.18
C LEU A 354 20.36 -0.62 0.55
N HIS A 355 21.17 0.24 -0.04
CA HIS A 355 22.60 0.30 0.21
C HIS A 355 22.98 1.60 0.93
N VAL A 356 23.69 1.47 2.06
CA VAL A 356 24.18 2.61 2.83
C VAL A 356 25.69 2.81 2.58
N ASN A 357 26.06 3.98 2.09
CA ASN A 357 27.46 4.39 1.91
C ASN A 357 27.99 4.98 3.23
N GLU A 358 28.34 4.14 4.20
CA GLU A 358 28.68 4.55 5.57
C GLU A 358 29.77 5.61 5.63
N LYS A 359 30.79 5.52 4.77
CA LYS A 359 31.86 6.54 4.70
C LYS A 359 31.38 7.91 4.23
N ILE A 360 30.35 7.92 3.34
CA ILE A 360 29.71 9.16 2.91
C ILE A 360 28.86 9.73 4.04
N VAL A 361 28.07 8.87 4.70
CA VAL A 361 27.28 9.26 5.88
C VAL A 361 28.20 9.88 6.96
N ALA A 362 29.31 9.20 7.28
CA ALA A 362 30.28 9.71 8.25
C ALA A 362 30.90 11.05 7.84
N ARG A 363 31.14 11.28 6.55
CA ARG A 363 31.64 12.57 6.05
C ARG A 363 30.65 13.70 6.35
N PHE A 364 29.37 13.51 6.08
CA PHE A 364 28.34 14.52 6.40
C PHE A 364 28.23 14.76 7.92
N VAL A 365 28.31 13.70 8.71
CA VAL A 365 28.33 13.82 10.18
C VAL A 365 29.53 14.66 10.64
N ASN A 366 30.74 14.32 10.19
CA ASN A 366 31.96 14.99 10.61
C ASN A 366 32.03 16.48 10.20
N GLU A 367 31.38 16.84 9.10
CA GLU A 367 31.28 18.24 8.64
C GLU A 367 30.50 19.13 9.62
N TYR A 368 29.42 18.57 10.22
CA TYR A 368 28.52 19.33 11.09
C TYR A 368 28.69 19.04 12.58
N LEU A 369 29.40 17.96 12.95
CA LEU A 369 29.57 17.55 14.34
C LEU A 369 30.18 18.65 15.23
N PRO A 370 31.18 19.45 14.79
CA PRO A 370 31.71 20.56 15.61
C PRO A 370 30.65 21.58 15.99
N PHE A 371 29.69 21.87 15.10
CA PHE A 371 28.56 22.76 15.38
C PHE A 371 27.55 22.13 16.32
N ILE A 372 27.24 20.85 16.10
CA ILE A 372 26.29 20.08 16.93
C ILE A 372 26.81 19.92 18.35
N ALA A 373 28.12 19.73 18.51
CA ALA A 373 28.77 19.55 19.80
C ALA A 373 28.86 20.82 20.65
N THR A 374 28.58 22.01 20.10
CA THR A 374 28.78 23.31 20.78
C THR A 374 28.08 23.43 22.12
N GLU A 375 26.89 22.82 22.30
CA GLU A 375 26.19 22.80 23.60
C GLU A 375 26.96 21.97 24.64
N ASN A 376 27.46 20.81 24.29
CA ASN A 376 28.24 19.95 25.18
C ASN A 376 29.62 20.60 25.48
N LEU A 377 30.22 21.24 24.48
CA LEU A 377 31.46 21.99 24.66
C LEU A 377 31.26 23.19 25.59
N LEU A 378 30.15 23.92 25.50
CA LEU A 378 29.79 24.96 26.44
C LEU A 378 29.78 24.44 27.88
N MET A 379 29.10 23.33 28.09
CA MET A 379 28.99 22.72 29.41
C MET A 379 30.33 22.20 29.93
N ALA A 380 31.17 21.65 29.05
CA ALA A 380 32.51 21.18 29.38
C ALA A 380 33.41 22.35 29.77
N ALA A 381 33.46 23.42 28.98
CA ALA A 381 34.26 24.61 29.25
C ALA A 381 33.84 25.29 30.58
N VAL A 382 32.55 25.33 30.90
CA VAL A 382 32.07 25.84 32.19
C VAL A 382 32.54 24.95 33.36
N LYS A 383 32.57 23.63 33.20
CA LYS A 383 33.16 22.73 34.23
C LYS A 383 34.65 22.93 34.42
N HIS A 384 35.38 23.38 33.39
CA HIS A 384 36.78 23.77 33.48
C HIS A 384 36.99 25.18 34.09
N GLY A 385 35.93 25.84 34.55
CA GLY A 385 35.99 27.14 35.25
C GLY A 385 35.70 28.36 34.35
N GLY A 386 35.24 28.14 33.12
CA GLY A 386 34.86 29.22 32.20
C GLY A 386 33.54 29.90 32.63
N ASP A 387 33.43 31.21 32.38
CA ASP A 387 32.16 31.93 32.50
C ASP A 387 31.21 31.56 31.37
N ARG A 388 30.02 31.11 31.73
CA ARG A 388 29.01 30.59 30.77
C ARG A 388 28.66 31.59 29.66
N GLN A 389 28.52 32.87 29.99
CA GLN A 389 28.15 33.91 29.02
C GLN A 389 29.29 34.23 28.08
N GLN A 390 30.52 34.32 28.64
CA GLN A 390 31.72 34.54 27.85
C GLN A 390 31.99 33.35 26.90
N VAL A 391 31.90 32.12 27.39
CA VAL A 391 32.08 30.91 26.59
C VAL A 391 31.03 30.81 25.49
N HIS A 392 29.77 31.13 25.79
CA HIS A 392 28.70 31.17 24.79
C HIS A 392 28.98 32.17 23.67
N GLU A 393 29.46 33.37 24.01
CA GLU A 393 29.80 34.41 23.02
C GLU A 393 31.01 34.01 22.15
N ILE A 394 32.00 33.33 22.72
CA ILE A 394 33.13 32.75 22.00
C ILE A 394 32.62 31.73 20.97
N ILE A 395 31.80 30.75 21.40
CA ILE A 395 31.21 29.74 20.53
C ILE A 395 30.41 30.38 19.42
N ARG A 396 29.59 31.39 19.75
CA ARG A 396 28.75 32.09 18.76
C ARG A 396 29.60 32.75 17.67
N LYS A 397 30.62 33.49 18.05
CA LYS A 397 31.51 34.17 17.10
C LYS A 397 32.27 33.19 16.23
N ALA A 398 32.91 32.20 16.82
CA ALA A 398 33.66 31.18 16.09
C ALA A 398 32.74 30.37 15.12
N SER A 399 31.54 30.05 15.55
CA SER A 399 30.55 29.33 14.69
C SER A 399 30.08 30.18 13.51
N MET A 400 29.86 31.50 13.72
CA MET A 400 29.46 32.39 12.63
C MET A 400 30.60 32.57 11.61
N GLU A 401 31.83 32.71 12.08
CA GLU A 401 33.02 32.83 11.21
C GLU A 401 33.24 31.52 10.42
N ALA A 402 33.24 30.38 11.09
CA ALA A 402 33.34 29.07 10.43
C ALA A 402 32.25 28.88 9.37
N THR A 403 31.01 29.29 9.68
CA THR A 403 29.91 29.23 8.71
C THR A 403 30.11 30.14 7.50
N ALA A 404 30.67 31.33 7.70
CA ALA A 404 31.00 32.27 6.62
C ALA A 404 32.11 31.70 5.72
N GLN A 405 33.18 31.18 6.30
CA GLN A 405 34.26 30.50 5.59
C GLN A 405 33.74 29.28 4.77
N MET A 406 32.93 28.46 5.39
CA MET A 406 32.27 27.30 4.72
C MET A 406 31.50 27.75 3.48
N LYS A 407 30.69 28.82 3.57
CA LYS A 407 29.92 29.37 2.46
C LYS A 407 30.76 29.94 1.34
N ASN A 408 31.96 30.46 1.69
CA ASN A 408 32.94 30.98 0.74
C ASN A 408 33.77 29.85 0.08
N GLY A 409 33.60 28.59 0.50
CA GLY A 409 34.42 27.47 0.04
C GLY A 409 35.84 27.47 0.62
N GLU A 410 36.05 28.20 1.68
CA GLU A 410 37.33 28.31 2.40
C GLU A 410 37.49 27.15 3.38
N ARG A 411 38.74 26.94 3.83
CA ARG A 411 39.00 26.01 4.93
C ARG A 411 38.56 26.65 6.23
N TRP A 412 37.86 25.89 7.05
CA TRP A 412 37.43 26.29 8.37
C TRP A 412 37.74 25.17 9.39
N ASP A 413 38.06 25.58 10.61
CA ASP A 413 38.32 24.65 11.71
C ASP A 413 37.79 25.26 13.01
N LEU A 414 36.54 24.93 13.35
CA LEU A 414 35.89 25.45 14.55
C LEU A 414 36.59 24.94 15.82
N ILE A 415 37.17 23.74 15.80
CA ILE A 415 37.85 23.14 16.95
C ILE A 415 39.11 23.93 17.26
N ALA A 416 39.96 24.17 16.25
CA ALA A 416 41.14 24.96 16.39
C ALA A 416 40.84 26.41 16.81
N ALA A 417 39.80 27.02 16.27
CA ALA A 417 39.35 28.37 16.64
C ALA A 417 38.93 28.46 18.12
N LEU A 418 38.18 27.46 18.63
CA LEU A 418 37.80 27.43 20.04
C LEU A 418 38.96 27.14 20.96
N ALA A 419 39.88 26.26 20.59
CA ALA A 419 41.10 25.96 21.38
C ALA A 419 42.07 27.15 21.47
N ALA A 420 42.07 28.04 20.46
CA ALA A 420 42.89 29.23 20.44
C ALA A 420 42.40 30.32 21.42
N GLU A 421 41.18 30.24 21.92
CA GLU A 421 40.59 31.22 22.84
C GLU A 421 40.92 30.88 24.30
N PRO A 422 41.78 31.64 24.99
CA PRO A 422 42.20 31.32 26.37
C PRO A 422 41.06 31.22 27.35
N ALA A 423 40.00 32.01 27.17
CA ALA A 423 38.83 32.02 28.04
C ALA A 423 37.91 30.78 27.80
N PHE A 424 38.15 30.00 26.75
CA PHE A 424 37.45 28.72 26.52
C PHE A 424 38.02 27.63 27.44
N GLY A 425 39.30 27.70 27.78
CA GLY A 425 39.96 26.92 28.83
C GLY A 425 40.10 25.41 28.52
N MET A 426 39.99 25.01 27.24
CA MET A 426 40.16 23.63 26.81
C MET A 426 41.17 23.53 25.67
N THR A 427 41.98 22.49 25.69
CA THR A 427 42.89 22.15 24.61
C THR A 427 42.15 21.54 23.42
N GLU A 428 42.78 21.55 22.24
CA GLU A 428 42.23 20.91 21.04
C GLU A 428 41.96 19.42 21.24
N GLU A 429 42.81 18.72 22.00
CA GLU A 429 42.63 17.29 22.31
C GLU A 429 41.41 17.05 23.21
N GLU A 430 41.21 17.90 24.21
CA GLU A 430 40.03 17.86 25.07
C GLU A 430 38.77 18.14 24.29
N ILE A 431 38.75 19.12 23.39
CA ILE A 431 37.61 19.41 22.51
C ILE A 431 37.35 18.22 21.58
N LYS A 432 38.38 17.62 20.97
CA LYS A 432 38.26 16.43 20.11
C LYS A 432 37.71 15.22 20.84
N SER A 433 37.92 15.08 22.15
CA SER A 433 37.34 13.99 22.93
C SER A 433 35.79 14.05 23.00
N HIS A 434 35.20 15.20 22.72
CA HIS A 434 33.75 15.41 22.61
C HIS A 434 33.22 15.19 21.19
N MET A 435 34.08 14.84 20.21
CA MET A 435 33.70 14.69 18.80
C MET A 435 33.37 13.22 18.46
N GLU A 436 32.80 12.46 19.41
CA GLU A 436 32.34 11.08 19.16
C GLU A 436 30.86 11.09 18.77
N PRO A 437 30.50 10.75 17.52
CA PRO A 437 29.13 10.87 17.03
C PRO A 437 28.09 10.07 17.85
N SER A 438 28.49 8.93 18.41
CA SER A 438 27.62 8.07 19.23
C SER A 438 27.08 8.77 20.48
N GLN A 439 27.73 9.83 20.96
CA GLN A 439 27.27 10.61 22.11
C GLN A 439 26.08 11.52 21.78
N TYR A 440 25.76 11.72 20.49
CA TYR A 440 24.75 12.69 20.02
C TYR A 440 23.51 12.06 19.39
N ILE A 441 23.40 10.72 19.40
CA ILE A 441 22.26 10.00 18.82
C ILE A 441 21.12 9.72 19.82
N GLY A 442 21.29 10.13 21.08
CA GLY A 442 20.29 9.95 22.13
C GLY A 442 19.85 8.50 22.28
N ARG A 443 18.53 8.26 22.33
CA ARG A 443 17.93 6.97 22.48
C ARG A 443 17.58 6.26 21.15
N CYS A 444 18.20 6.66 20.04
CA CYS A 444 17.88 6.09 18.73
C CYS A 444 17.94 4.56 18.68
N PRO A 445 18.99 3.87 19.14
CA PRO A 445 19.06 2.41 19.09
C PRO A 445 17.91 1.72 19.87
N GLU A 446 17.63 2.20 21.07
CA GLU A 446 16.54 1.66 21.91
C GLU A 446 15.18 1.84 21.24
N GLN A 447 14.93 3.03 20.67
CA GLN A 447 13.68 3.35 19.97
C GLN A 447 13.51 2.47 18.72
N VAL A 448 14.60 2.23 17.97
CA VAL A 448 14.59 1.37 16.79
C VAL A 448 14.19 -0.05 17.17
N HIS A 449 14.92 -0.68 18.09
CA HIS A 449 14.67 -2.07 18.45
C HIS A 449 13.29 -2.29 19.07
N ALA A 450 12.83 -1.37 19.92
CA ALA A 450 11.49 -1.45 20.49
C ALA A 450 10.40 -1.34 19.42
N PHE A 451 10.59 -0.47 18.44
CA PHE A 451 9.60 -0.23 17.40
C PHE A 451 9.58 -1.34 16.34
N THR A 452 10.75 -1.82 15.89
CA THR A 452 10.83 -2.93 14.94
C THR A 452 10.24 -4.23 15.50
N ALA A 453 10.46 -4.50 16.79
CA ALA A 453 9.82 -5.63 17.47
C ALA A 453 8.28 -5.53 17.45
N LYS A 454 7.72 -4.33 17.69
CA LYS A 454 6.28 -4.06 17.58
C LYS A 454 5.78 -4.29 16.15
N CYS A 455 6.48 -3.76 15.14
CA CYS A 455 6.09 -3.94 13.73
C CYS A 455 6.10 -5.42 13.33
N ARG A 456 7.14 -6.18 13.67
CA ARG A 456 7.21 -7.62 13.36
C ARG A 456 6.08 -8.41 14.01
N ALA A 457 5.66 -8.06 15.22
CA ALA A 457 4.54 -8.71 15.88
C ALA A 457 3.20 -8.51 15.15
N LEU A 458 3.07 -7.43 14.37
CA LEU A 458 1.89 -7.15 13.54
C LEU A 458 1.94 -7.85 12.18
N CYS A 459 3.14 -8.08 11.61
CA CYS A 459 3.34 -8.67 10.28
C CYS A 459 3.25 -10.20 10.35
N LYS A 460 2.04 -10.76 10.26
CA LYS A 460 1.78 -12.20 10.39
C LYS A 460 1.56 -12.91 9.04
N ASN A 461 1.24 -12.15 7.99
CA ASN A 461 0.82 -12.66 6.69
C ASN A 461 1.76 -12.20 5.56
N ALA A 462 3.02 -11.88 5.92
CA ALA A 462 3.97 -11.35 4.96
C ALA A 462 4.20 -12.29 3.77
N GLU A 463 3.89 -11.82 2.59
CA GLU A 463 4.11 -12.51 1.32
C GLU A 463 5.15 -11.76 0.48
N SER A 464 6.31 -12.37 0.29
CA SER A 464 7.31 -11.79 -0.61
C SER A 464 6.91 -11.98 -2.06
N CYS A 465 6.99 -10.92 -2.86
CA CYS A 465 6.82 -11.03 -4.31
C CYS A 465 7.96 -11.85 -4.91
N ALA A 466 7.61 -13.02 -5.46
CA ALA A 466 8.56 -13.92 -6.13
C ALA A 466 8.82 -13.53 -7.60
N GLU A 467 8.01 -12.66 -8.17
CA GLU A 467 8.09 -12.26 -9.56
C GLU A 467 9.16 -11.17 -9.77
N GLU A 468 9.97 -11.32 -10.81
CA GLU A 468 10.88 -10.26 -11.24
C GLU A 468 10.13 -8.99 -11.61
N ILE A 469 10.68 -7.86 -11.20
CA ILE A 469 10.15 -6.55 -11.56
C ILE A 469 10.72 -6.16 -12.92
N SER A 470 9.84 -5.99 -13.91
CA SER A 470 10.22 -5.40 -15.19
C SER A 470 10.57 -3.92 -14.99
N LEU A 471 11.83 -3.58 -15.13
CA LEU A 471 12.34 -2.21 -15.03
C LEU A 471 12.16 -1.42 -16.33
#